data_276ff747a2c2168f0c9eadcf6c6f525a
#
_entry.id   276ff747a2c2168f0c9eadcf6c6f525a
#
_cell.length_a   1.000
_cell.length_b   1.000
_cell.length_c   1.000
_cell.angle_alpha   90.00
_cell.angle_beta   90.00
_cell.angle_gamma   90.00
#
_symmetry.space_group_name_H-M   'P 1'
#
loop_
_entity.id
_entity.type
_entity.pdbx_description
1 polymer ?
#
loop_
_entity_poly.entity_id
_entity_poly.type
_entity_poly.pdbx_seq_one_letter_code
_entity_poly.pdbx_strand_id
1 'polypeptide(L)'
;MEELHKRSTAEEQTYLATVHSLQERIIVLQGKCEERDARRKAIEERSLAIQSLEMRATEGEIIRRRLHNTLQELRGNLRVIARVRPVLPNERTKSSEPAVWTDGDESVCVRYKERVQRFTFDGAFGFNSTQSEVFDEVSNFVQSALDGYNVCLFTYGQTGSGKTYTMQGVGEEENRGIVPRSIEKIMEDIARLRDVGWEYAVSVSFVEIYREMLHDLLLKDRGKREKLEVRLDAEGHPFIPNVTKLGVNSTQQIHTLMTIASSCRAVGVRTVRWVHRSRQT
;
A
#
# COMPACT_ATOMS: atom_id res chain seq x y z
N MET A 1 -95.97 3.55 0.36
CA MET A 1 -95.28 4.41 1.36
C MET A 1 -94.30 3.65 2.24
N GLU A 2 -94.67 2.48 2.75
CA GLU A 2 -93.77 1.65 3.57
C GLU A 2 -92.49 1.11 2.86
N GLU A 3 -92.57 0.76 1.58
CA GLU A 3 -91.46 0.28 0.77
C GLU A 3 -90.46 1.40 0.44
N LEU A 4 -90.94 2.62 0.24
CA LEU A 4 -90.05 3.79 0.06
C LEU A 4 -89.28 4.13 1.34
N HIS A 5 -89.97 4.01 2.48
CA HIS A 5 -89.31 4.25 3.78
C HIS A 5 -88.28 3.18 4.12
N LYS A 6 -88.51 1.88 3.82
CA LYS A 6 -87.57 0.79 3.98
C LYS A 6 -86.34 0.92 3.06
N ARG A 7 -86.48 1.38 1.83
CA ARG A 7 -85.40 1.67 0.91
C ARG A 7 -84.53 2.82 1.41
N SER A 8 -85.17 3.92 1.85
CA SER A 8 -84.43 5.09 2.37
C SER A 8 -83.63 4.73 3.61
N THR A 9 -84.14 3.93 4.54
CA THR A 9 -83.43 3.47 5.74
C THR A 9 -82.28 2.50 5.43
N ALA A 10 -82.42 1.64 4.41
CA ALA A 10 -81.35 0.74 3.96
C ALA A 10 -80.19 1.48 3.27
N GLU A 11 -80.53 2.51 2.44
CA GLU A 11 -79.49 3.38 1.84
C GLU A 11 -78.75 4.21 2.87
N GLU A 12 -79.43 4.74 3.89
CA GLU A 12 -78.82 5.47 5.01
C GLU A 12 -77.87 4.61 5.85
N GLN A 13 -78.26 3.35 6.13
CA GLN A 13 -77.37 2.40 6.82
C GLN A 13 -76.13 2.03 5.99
N THR A 14 -76.27 1.87 4.68
CA THR A 14 -75.12 1.59 3.79
C THR A 14 -74.19 2.79 3.70
N TYR A 15 -74.72 3.98 3.69
CA TYR A 15 -73.94 5.22 3.71
C TYR A 15 -73.19 5.38 5.01
N LEU A 16 -73.83 5.15 6.18
CA LEU A 16 -73.19 5.20 7.48
C LEU A 16 -72.08 4.15 7.62
N ALA A 17 -72.29 2.93 7.11
CA ALA A 17 -71.24 1.88 7.10
C ALA A 17 -70.04 2.27 6.23
N THR A 18 -70.28 2.91 5.09
CA THR A 18 -69.21 3.41 4.20
C THR A 18 -68.42 4.54 4.83
N VAL A 19 -69.12 5.49 5.50
CA VAL A 19 -68.44 6.58 6.23
C VAL A 19 -67.57 6.03 7.36
N HIS A 20 -68.04 5.05 8.10
CA HIS A 20 -67.28 4.42 9.17
C HIS A 20 -66.02 3.73 8.64
N SER A 21 -66.16 2.95 7.55
CA SER A 21 -65.01 2.30 6.90
C SER A 21 -63.97 3.30 6.37
N LEU A 22 -64.43 4.44 5.82
CA LEU A 22 -63.53 5.51 5.37
C LEU A 22 -62.80 6.18 6.55
N GLN A 23 -63.48 6.40 7.65
CA GLN A 23 -62.87 6.94 8.87
C GLN A 23 -61.77 6.01 9.41
N GLU A 24 -62.03 4.71 9.50
CA GLU A 24 -61.01 3.73 9.91
C GLU A 24 -59.78 3.76 8.97
N ARG A 25 -60.01 3.82 7.66
CA ARG A 25 -58.90 3.92 6.67
C ARG A 25 -58.11 5.22 6.82
N ILE A 26 -58.74 6.33 7.14
CA ILE A 26 -58.06 7.60 7.41
C ILE A 26 -57.16 7.48 8.62
N ILE A 27 -57.61 6.89 9.72
CA ILE A 27 -56.83 6.69 10.94
C ILE A 27 -55.58 5.82 10.64
N VAL A 28 -55.75 4.72 9.90
CA VAL A 28 -54.66 3.85 9.49
C VAL A 28 -53.64 4.57 8.61
N LEU A 29 -54.13 5.38 7.66
CA LEU A 29 -53.26 6.16 6.76
C LEU A 29 -52.51 7.27 7.52
N GLN A 30 -53.16 7.94 8.48
CA GLN A 30 -52.52 8.92 9.32
C GLN A 30 -51.37 8.29 10.14
N GLY A 31 -51.61 7.14 10.78
CA GLY A 31 -50.57 6.42 11.52
C GLY A 31 -49.37 6.00 10.64
N LYS A 32 -49.63 5.55 9.40
CA LYS A 32 -48.57 5.27 8.44
C LYS A 32 -47.78 6.50 8.00
N CYS A 33 -48.44 7.66 7.87
CA CYS A 33 -47.76 8.92 7.58
C CYS A 33 -46.82 9.33 8.72
N GLU A 34 -47.33 9.28 9.95
CA GLU A 34 -46.52 9.60 11.14
C GLU A 34 -45.30 8.68 11.29
N GLU A 35 -45.49 7.37 11.08
CA GLU A 35 -44.38 6.41 11.08
C GLU A 35 -43.35 6.71 9.98
N ARG A 36 -43.78 7.04 8.78
CA ARG A 36 -42.89 7.41 7.66
C ARG A 36 -42.11 8.69 7.96
N ASP A 37 -42.80 9.71 8.53
CA ASP A 37 -42.14 10.96 8.88
C ASP A 37 -41.13 10.80 10.01
N ALA A 38 -41.39 9.96 10.99
CA ALA A 38 -40.47 9.59 12.03
C ALA A 38 -39.24 8.85 11.46
N ARG A 39 -39.45 7.92 10.51
CA ARG A 39 -38.35 7.22 9.82
C ARG A 39 -37.50 8.19 9.00
N ARG A 40 -38.12 9.13 8.30
CA ARG A 40 -37.42 10.15 7.52
C ARG A 40 -36.55 11.01 8.38
N LYS A 41 -37.05 11.48 9.53
CA LYS A 41 -36.27 12.26 10.49
C LYS A 41 -35.09 11.48 11.04
N ALA A 42 -35.28 10.21 11.40
CA ALA A 42 -34.20 9.35 11.87
C ALA A 42 -33.12 9.10 10.79
N ILE A 43 -33.49 9.02 9.50
CA ILE A 43 -32.54 8.92 8.40
C ILE A 43 -31.73 10.21 8.25
N GLU A 44 -32.39 11.38 8.33
CA GLU A 44 -31.72 12.69 8.24
C GLU A 44 -30.71 12.86 9.40
N GLU A 45 -31.09 12.52 10.64
CA GLU A 45 -30.20 12.58 11.80
C GLU A 45 -28.98 11.64 11.64
N ARG A 46 -29.20 10.42 11.15
CA ARG A 46 -28.10 9.47 10.88
C ARG A 46 -27.18 9.95 9.76
N SER A 47 -27.75 10.55 8.69
CA SER A 47 -26.96 11.10 7.59
C SER A 47 -26.04 12.22 8.06
N LEU A 48 -26.52 13.13 8.90
CA LEU A 48 -25.71 14.20 9.49
C LEU A 48 -24.62 13.64 10.40
N ALA A 49 -24.94 12.59 11.19
CA ALA A 49 -23.95 11.93 12.02
C ALA A 49 -22.85 11.25 11.21
N ILE A 50 -23.20 10.58 10.11
CA ILE A 50 -22.24 9.97 9.16
C ILE A 50 -21.33 11.05 8.58
N GLN A 51 -21.87 12.14 8.04
CA GLN A 51 -21.06 13.23 7.49
C GLN A 51 -20.07 13.81 8.51
N SER A 52 -20.50 13.96 9.76
CA SER A 52 -19.61 14.44 10.83
C SER A 52 -18.48 13.47 11.14
N LEU A 53 -18.74 12.17 11.12
CA LEU A 53 -17.74 11.12 11.34
C LEU A 53 -16.75 11.04 10.18
N GLU A 54 -17.21 11.13 8.94
CA GLU A 54 -16.35 11.16 7.73
C GLU A 54 -15.40 12.36 7.76
N MET A 55 -15.91 13.54 8.13
CA MET A 55 -15.09 14.74 8.27
C MET A 55 -13.99 14.56 9.34
N ARG A 56 -14.37 14.05 10.51
CA ARG A 56 -13.40 13.76 11.59
C ARG A 56 -12.38 12.69 11.20
N ALA A 57 -12.77 11.67 10.45
CA ALA A 57 -11.86 10.64 9.95
C ALA A 57 -10.84 11.23 8.97
N THR A 58 -11.29 12.10 8.06
CA THR A 58 -10.40 12.81 7.11
C THR A 58 -9.41 13.73 7.82
N GLU A 59 -9.88 14.53 8.78
CA GLU A 59 -9.02 15.39 9.60
C GLU A 59 -7.98 14.56 10.40
N GLY A 60 -8.42 13.46 10.99
CA GLY A 60 -7.55 12.54 11.72
C GLY A 60 -6.43 11.97 10.84
N GLU A 61 -6.75 11.59 9.59
CA GLU A 61 -5.77 11.11 8.63
C GLU A 61 -4.75 12.19 8.22
N ILE A 62 -5.17 13.43 8.03
CA ILE A 62 -4.28 14.57 7.77
C ILE A 62 -3.31 14.79 8.93
N ILE A 63 -3.81 14.75 10.16
CA ILE A 63 -2.97 14.90 11.37
C ILE A 63 -1.99 13.73 11.47
N ARG A 64 -2.44 12.50 11.28
CA ARG A 64 -1.60 11.30 11.28
C ARG A 64 -0.43 11.42 10.30
N ARG A 65 -0.71 11.85 9.07
CA ARG A 65 0.32 12.05 8.03
C ARG A 65 1.37 13.08 8.45
N ARG A 66 0.94 14.22 8.99
CA ARG A 66 1.86 15.25 9.49
C ARG A 66 2.75 14.72 10.61
N LEU A 67 2.15 14.06 11.60
CA LEU A 67 2.90 13.49 12.72
C LEU A 67 3.88 12.41 12.27
N HIS A 68 3.45 11.53 11.35
CA HIS A 68 4.32 10.51 10.77
C HIS A 68 5.52 11.14 10.07
N ASN A 69 5.29 12.15 9.23
CA ASN A 69 6.39 12.84 8.54
C ASN A 69 7.35 13.52 9.52
N THR A 70 6.82 14.24 10.52
CA THR A 70 7.68 14.87 11.55
C THR A 70 8.53 13.83 12.27
N LEU A 71 7.98 12.66 12.59
CA LEU A 71 8.75 11.57 13.20
C LEU A 71 9.86 11.06 12.26
N GLN A 72 9.58 10.92 10.94
CA GLN A 72 10.58 10.49 9.99
C GLN A 72 11.70 11.54 9.83
N GLU A 73 11.38 12.83 9.80
CA GLU A 73 12.34 13.93 9.76
C GLU A 73 13.25 13.95 11.01
N LEU A 74 12.67 13.76 12.19
CA LEU A 74 13.44 13.70 13.46
C LEU A 74 14.37 12.49 13.52
N ARG A 75 13.96 11.36 12.92
CA ARG A 75 14.81 10.16 12.81
C ARG A 75 15.93 10.28 11.77
N GLY A 76 15.88 11.31 10.93
CA GLY A 76 16.82 11.53 9.84
C GLY A 76 16.35 11.02 8.48
N ASN A 77 16.62 11.83 7.45
CA ASN A 77 16.19 11.54 6.07
C ASN A 77 17.00 10.43 5.39
N LEU A 78 18.21 10.17 5.89
CA LEU A 78 19.08 9.09 5.42
C LEU A 78 19.28 8.08 6.56
N ARG A 79 18.90 6.83 6.33
CA ARG A 79 19.14 5.73 7.27
C ARG A 79 19.96 4.64 6.61
N VAL A 80 20.99 4.22 7.29
CA VAL A 80 21.88 3.16 6.83
C VAL A 80 21.70 1.95 7.75
N ILE A 81 21.13 0.89 7.20
CA ILE A 81 20.84 -0.34 7.94
C ILE A 81 21.77 -1.44 7.43
N ALA A 82 22.51 -2.06 8.33
CA ALA A 82 23.37 -3.20 8.01
C ALA A 82 22.61 -4.52 8.18
N ARG A 83 22.80 -5.45 7.24
CA ARG A 83 22.30 -6.83 7.37
C ARG A 83 23.42 -7.82 7.13
N VAL A 84 23.71 -8.62 8.11
CA VAL A 84 24.73 -9.67 8.04
C VAL A 84 24.05 -10.97 7.62
N ARG A 85 24.40 -11.50 6.43
CA ARG A 85 23.85 -12.78 5.95
C ARG A 85 24.48 -13.99 6.66
N PRO A 86 23.77 -15.09 6.81
CA PRO A 86 24.34 -16.34 7.29
C PRO A 86 25.50 -16.81 6.41
N VAL A 87 26.46 -17.52 7.04
CA VAL A 87 27.53 -18.19 6.31
C VAL A 87 26.96 -19.36 5.52
N LEU A 88 27.20 -19.37 4.21
CA LEU A 88 26.69 -20.43 3.34
C LEU A 88 27.47 -21.74 3.58
N PRO A 89 26.85 -22.91 3.32
CA PRO A 89 27.49 -24.22 3.54
C PRO A 89 28.86 -24.38 2.85
N ASN A 90 28.99 -23.81 1.65
CA ASN A 90 30.20 -23.82 0.84
C ASN A 90 31.28 -22.81 1.31
N GLU A 91 30.95 -21.91 2.20
CA GLU A 91 31.84 -20.90 2.77
C GLU A 91 32.34 -21.30 4.16
N ARG A 92 31.79 -22.36 4.74
CA ARG A 92 32.21 -22.86 6.05
C ARG A 92 33.64 -23.37 5.98
N THR A 93 34.56 -22.57 6.50
CA THR A 93 35.93 -23.02 6.77
C THR A 93 35.98 -23.75 8.11
N LYS A 94 37.10 -24.46 8.37
CA LYS A 94 37.31 -25.19 9.64
C LYS A 94 37.35 -24.29 10.89
N SER A 95 37.41 -22.96 10.75
CA SER A 95 37.33 -22.02 11.86
C SER A 95 35.88 -21.80 12.24
N SER A 96 35.53 -22.07 13.48
CA SER A 96 34.17 -22.05 14.02
C SER A 96 33.59 -20.65 14.23
N GLU A 97 34.36 -19.58 14.13
CA GLU A 97 33.94 -18.24 14.46
C GLU A 97 33.67 -17.37 13.19
N PRO A 98 32.53 -16.66 13.12
CA PRO A 98 32.26 -15.79 12.00
C PRO A 98 33.21 -14.59 11.96
N ALA A 99 33.63 -14.18 10.75
CA ALA A 99 34.42 -12.99 10.56
C ALA A 99 33.66 -11.69 10.73
N VAL A 100 32.33 -11.74 10.61
CA VAL A 100 31.43 -10.60 10.74
C VAL A 100 30.25 -11.01 11.61
N TRP A 101 29.85 -10.18 12.57
CA TRP A 101 28.68 -10.41 13.43
C TRP A 101 28.11 -9.09 13.90
N THR A 102 26.87 -9.10 14.41
CA THR A 102 26.24 -7.95 15.04
C THR A 102 26.54 -7.91 16.53
N ASP A 103 26.70 -6.71 17.09
CA ASP A 103 26.87 -6.47 18.51
C ASP A 103 25.81 -5.42 18.93
N GLY A 104 24.66 -5.94 19.38
CA GLY A 104 23.43 -5.17 19.56
C GLY A 104 22.74 -4.84 18.24
N ASP A 105 21.77 -3.90 18.30
CA ASP A 105 20.86 -3.57 17.21
C ASP A 105 21.38 -2.49 16.25
N GLU A 106 22.53 -1.90 16.54
CA GLU A 106 23.08 -0.78 15.77
C GLU A 106 24.54 -1.01 15.33
N SER A 107 25.17 -2.11 15.73
CA SER A 107 26.59 -2.30 15.48
C SER A 107 26.93 -3.59 14.77
N VAL A 108 27.86 -3.51 13.85
CA VAL A 108 28.47 -4.65 13.17
C VAL A 108 29.96 -4.69 13.49
N CYS A 109 30.42 -5.84 13.94
CA CYS A 109 31.83 -6.14 14.21
C CYS A 109 32.41 -6.95 13.06
N VAL A 110 33.59 -6.56 12.62
CA VAL A 110 34.36 -7.25 11.58
C VAL A 110 35.75 -7.62 12.15
N ARG A 111 36.07 -8.92 12.08
CA ARG A 111 37.37 -9.39 12.44
C ARG A 111 38.27 -9.40 11.20
N TYR A 112 39.33 -8.60 11.26
CA TYR A 112 40.38 -8.61 10.24
C TYR A 112 41.74 -8.89 10.89
N LYS A 113 42.31 -10.05 10.61
CA LYS A 113 43.49 -10.59 11.30
C LYS A 113 43.22 -10.71 12.80
N GLU A 114 44.02 -10.08 13.64
CA GLU A 114 43.87 -10.08 15.12
C GLU A 114 43.08 -8.90 15.66
N ARG A 115 42.56 -8.03 14.79
CA ARG A 115 41.82 -6.83 15.19
C ARG A 115 40.34 -6.97 14.91
N VAL A 116 39.53 -6.49 15.83
CA VAL A 116 38.08 -6.34 15.67
C VAL A 116 37.81 -4.86 15.42
N GLN A 117 37.13 -4.57 14.30
CA GLN A 117 36.62 -3.24 13.99
C GLN A 117 35.11 -3.23 14.20
N ARG A 118 34.62 -2.20 14.86
CA ARG A 118 33.21 -1.97 15.11
C ARG A 118 32.72 -0.80 14.27
N PHE A 119 31.57 -0.99 13.60
CA PHE A 119 30.90 0.01 12.78
C PHE A 119 29.49 0.19 13.32
N THR A 120 29.05 1.44 13.44
CA THR A 120 27.71 1.79 13.93
C THR A 120 26.84 2.21 12.76
N PHE A 121 25.57 1.79 12.79
CA PHE A 121 24.54 2.02 11.79
C PHE A 121 23.25 2.47 12.49
N ASP A 122 22.24 2.92 11.74
CA ASP A 122 20.90 3.22 12.27
C ASP A 122 20.13 1.93 12.65
N GLY A 123 20.60 0.77 12.19
CA GLY A 123 20.11 -0.54 12.55
C GLY A 123 21.04 -1.64 12.04
N ALA A 124 21.13 -2.75 12.75
CA ALA A 124 21.94 -3.90 12.38
C ALA A 124 21.20 -5.23 12.57
N PHE A 125 21.02 -5.96 11.50
CA PHE A 125 20.38 -7.26 11.47
C PHE A 125 21.43 -8.38 11.38
N GLY A 126 21.36 -9.32 12.32
CA GLY A 126 22.28 -10.46 12.39
C GLY A 126 21.88 -11.63 11.51
N PHE A 127 22.57 -12.76 11.67
CA PHE A 127 22.39 -13.98 10.88
C PHE A 127 20.99 -14.58 10.93
N ASN A 128 20.31 -14.44 12.06
CA ASN A 128 19.00 -15.05 12.32
C ASN A 128 17.84 -14.10 12.01
N SER A 129 18.13 -12.88 11.57
CA SER A 129 17.10 -11.90 11.28
C SER A 129 16.23 -12.33 10.11
N THR A 130 14.94 -12.36 10.35
CA THR A 130 13.91 -12.74 9.38
C THR A 130 13.67 -11.65 8.36
N GLN A 131 12.99 -11.99 7.28
CA GLN A 131 12.54 -11.01 6.28
C GLN A 131 11.48 -10.06 6.86
N SER A 132 10.65 -10.56 7.78
CA SER A 132 9.64 -9.76 8.45
C SER A 132 10.26 -8.68 9.32
N GLU A 133 11.21 -9.03 10.19
CA GLU A 133 11.90 -8.06 11.05
C GLU A 133 12.60 -6.96 10.24
N VAL A 134 13.23 -7.32 9.12
CA VAL A 134 13.83 -6.33 8.21
C VAL A 134 12.76 -5.45 7.58
N PHE A 135 11.62 -6.02 7.22
CA PHE A 135 10.52 -5.25 6.62
C PHE A 135 9.85 -4.32 7.62
N ASP A 136 9.75 -4.69 8.89
CA ASP A 136 9.14 -3.86 9.93
C ASP A 136 9.85 -2.50 10.05
N GLU A 137 11.18 -2.49 9.94
CA GLU A 137 11.95 -1.23 9.91
C GLU A 137 11.69 -0.42 8.63
N VAL A 138 11.53 -1.11 7.50
CA VAL A 138 11.30 -0.47 6.19
C VAL A 138 9.84 -0.02 6.01
N SER A 139 8.89 -0.63 6.70
CA SER A 139 7.44 -0.39 6.53
C SER A 139 7.05 1.07 6.74
N ASN A 140 7.77 1.79 7.60
CA ASN A 140 7.58 3.22 7.83
C ASN A 140 7.89 4.07 6.59
N PHE A 141 8.89 3.67 5.77
CA PHE A 141 9.19 4.36 4.52
C PHE A 141 8.11 4.09 3.46
N VAL A 142 7.54 2.89 3.44
CA VAL A 142 6.39 2.57 2.59
C VAL A 142 5.20 3.44 2.96
N GLN A 143 4.95 3.64 4.26
CA GLN A 143 3.92 4.55 4.74
C GLN A 143 4.19 6.00 4.31
N SER A 144 5.42 6.49 4.42
CA SER A 144 5.79 7.84 3.94
C SER A 144 5.50 8.00 2.45
N ALA A 145 5.74 6.96 1.64
CA ALA A 145 5.41 7.00 0.21
C ALA A 145 3.90 7.11 -0.04
N LEU A 146 3.07 6.40 0.74
CA LEU A 146 1.61 6.50 0.69
C LEU A 146 1.10 7.88 1.16
N ASP A 147 1.83 8.50 2.07
CA ASP A 147 1.51 9.84 2.59
C ASP A 147 1.92 10.97 1.61
N GLY A 148 2.57 10.63 0.48
CA GLY A 148 2.91 11.59 -0.60
C GLY A 148 4.39 11.95 -0.72
N TYR A 149 5.26 11.34 0.08
CA TYR A 149 6.69 11.64 0.06
C TYR A 149 7.46 10.76 -0.91
N ASN A 150 8.49 11.33 -1.54
CA ASN A 150 9.41 10.54 -2.37
C ASN A 150 10.32 9.71 -1.48
N VAL A 151 10.29 8.39 -1.66
CA VAL A 151 11.12 7.43 -0.92
C VAL A 151 12.01 6.68 -1.89
N CYS A 152 13.29 6.56 -1.54
CA CYS A 152 14.25 5.75 -2.27
C CYS A 152 14.82 4.70 -1.32
N LEU A 153 14.64 3.42 -1.66
CA LEU A 153 15.21 2.30 -0.95
C LEU A 153 16.15 1.53 -1.87
N PHE A 154 17.39 1.32 -1.42
CA PHE A 154 18.35 0.54 -2.18
C PHE A 154 19.17 -0.37 -1.30
N THR A 155 19.66 -1.49 -1.85
CA THR A 155 20.58 -2.39 -1.19
C THR A 155 21.96 -2.28 -1.82
N TYR A 156 22.97 -2.23 -0.97
CA TYR A 156 24.39 -2.12 -1.36
C TYR A 156 25.20 -3.26 -0.75
N GLY A 157 26.21 -3.72 -1.46
CA GLY A 157 27.11 -4.77 -0.99
C GLY A 157 27.77 -5.51 -2.14
N GLN A 158 28.75 -6.35 -1.85
CA GLN A 158 29.44 -7.17 -2.85
C GLN A 158 28.51 -8.21 -3.50
N THR A 159 28.94 -8.82 -4.58
CA THR A 159 28.23 -9.95 -5.19
C THR A 159 28.12 -11.11 -4.18
N GLY A 160 26.94 -11.70 -4.05
CA GLY A 160 26.67 -12.76 -3.08
C GLY A 160 26.36 -12.28 -1.66
N SER A 161 26.37 -10.96 -1.37
CA SER A 161 26.06 -10.43 -0.03
C SER A 161 24.60 -10.54 0.40
N GLY A 162 23.67 -10.96 -0.49
CA GLY A 162 22.26 -11.10 -0.17
C GLY A 162 21.37 -9.93 -0.59
N LYS A 163 21.84 -9.01 -1.46
CA LYS A 163 21.04 -7.88 -1.95
C LYS A 163 19.69 -8.31 -2.55
N THR A 164 19.73 -9.26 -3.46
CA THR A 164 18.51 -9.80 -4.11
C THR A 164 17.61 -10.53 -3.11
N TYR A 165 18.22 -11.30 -2.19
CA TYR A 165 17.48 -11.96 -1.13
C TYR A 165 16.74 -10.96 -0.23
N THR A 166 17.39 -9.87 0.16
CA THR A 166 16.75 -8.83 0.97
C THR A 166 15.62 -8.11 0.23
N MET A 167 15.83 -7.80 -1.06
CA MET A 167 14.83 -7.06 -1.84
C MET A 167 13.67 -7.94 -2.32
N GLN A 168 13.96 -9.09 -2.91
CA GLN A 168 12.95 -9.97 -3.53
C GLN A 168 12.58 -11.16 -2.64
N GLY A 169 13.55 -11.69 -1.91
CA GLY A 169 13.41 -12.95 -1.19
C GLY A 169 13.59 -14.17 -2.09
N VAL A 170 13.25 -15.33 -1.55
CA VAL A 170 13.23 -16.63 -2.24
C VAL A 170 11.99 -17.41 -1.82
N GLY A 171 11.25 -17.94 -2.77
CA GLY A 171 10.05 -18.73 -2.48
C GLY A 171 8.87 -17.89 -2.02
N GLU A 172 7.97 -18.53 -1.28
CA GLU A 172 6.71 -17.92 -0.84
C GLU A 172 6.72 -17.61 0.67
N GLU A 173 5.81 -16.76 1.10
CA GLU A 173 5.49 -16.36 2.48
C GLU A 173 6.64 -15.81 3.33
N GLU A 174 7.25 -16.60 4.20
CA GLU A 174 8.20 -16.10 5.20
C GLU A 174 9.47 -15.52 4.61
N ASN A 175 9.93 -16.07 3.48
CA ASN A 175 11.16 -15.68 2.80
C ASN A 175 10.98 -14.57 1.76
N ARG A 176 9.78 -14.01 1.63
CA ARG A 176 9.54 -12.84 0.76
C ARG A 176 10.30 -11.63 1.26
N GLY A 177 10.96 -10.95 0.34
CA GLY A 177 11.76 -9.76 0.63
C GLY A 177 10.94 -8.48 0.78
N ILE A 178 11.65 -7.37 0.82
CA ILE A 178 11.07 -6.03 1.00
C ILE A 178 10.08 -5.70 -0.12
N VAL A 179 10.39 -5.97 -1.38
CA VAL A 179 9.56 -5.57 -2.53
C VAL A 179 8.17 -6.20 -2.49
N PRO A 180 8.01 -7.53 -2.43
CA PRO A 180 6.66 -8.13 -2.37
C PRO A 180 5.87 -7.71 -1.14
N ARG A 181 6.51 -7.58 0.03
CA ARG A 181 5.84 -7.10 1.26
C ARG A 181 5.40 -5.64 1.15
N SER A 182 6.21 -4.77 0.50
CA SER A 182 5.83 -3.38 0.23
C SER A 182 4.62 -3.29 -0.69
N ILE A 183 4.57 -4.13 -1.73
CA ILE A 183 3.45 -4.18 -2.68
C ILE A 183 2.15 -4.56 -1.96
N GLU A 184 2.20 -5.59 -1.13
CA GLU A 184 1.03 -6.04 -0.34
C GLU A 184 0.56 -4.92 0.58
N LYS A 185 1.46 -4.36 1.39
CA LYS A 185 1.13 -3.25 2.28
C LYS A 185 0.52 -2.06 1.54
N ILE A 186 1.09 -1.65 0.40
CA ILE A 186 0.56 -0.54 -0.41
C ILE A 186 -0.87 -0.85 -0.88
N MET A 187 -1.12 -2.05 -1.41
CA MET A 187 -2.44 -2.41 -1.92
C MET A 187 -3.49 -2.55 -0.82
N GLU A 188 -3.12 -3.09 0.34
CA GLU A 188 -3.97 -3.18 1.53
C GLU A 188 -4.31 -1.79 2.07
N ASP A 189 -3.32 -0.92 2.24
CA ASP A 189 -3.53 0.43 2.74
C ASP A 189 -4.35 1.30 1.77
N ILE A 190 -4.16 1.14 0.45
CA ILE A 190 -5.00 1.80 -0.58
C ILE A 190 -6.46 1.34 -0.47
N ALA A 191 -6.70 0.03 -0.29
CA ALA A 191 -8.05 -0.49 -0.12
C ALA A 191 -8.73 0.13 1.12
N ARG A 192 -8.03 0.16 2.26
CA ARG A 192 -8.51 0.78 3.50
C ARG A 192 -8.76 2.28 3.36
N LEU A 193 -7.86 3.02 2.71
CA LEU A 193 -7.96 4.47 2.55
C LEU A 193 -9.04 4.88 1.57
N ARG A 194 -9.42 4.02 0.64
CA ARG A 194 -10.56 4.24 -0.27
C ARG A 194 -11.87 4.38 0.49
N ASP A 195 -12.06 3.60 1.56
CA ASP A 195 -13.26 3.68 2.39
C ASP A 195 -13.37 5.03 3.13
N VAL A 196 -12.26 5.74 3.27
CA VAL A 196 -12.18 7.09 3.90
C VAL A 196 -12.15 8.21 2.83
N GLY A 197 -12.37 7.87 1.55
CA GLY A 197 -12.49 8.84 0.46
C GLY A 197 -11.16 9.21 -0.23
N TRP A 198 -10.06 8.45 -0.01
CA TRP A 198 -8.80 8.67 -0.71
C TRP A 198 -8.73 7.84 -1.98
N GLU A 199 -8.31 8.46 -3.08
CA GLU A 199 -8.10 7.79 -4.36
C GLU A 199 -6.60 7.72 -4.69
N TYR A 200 -6.15 6.54 -5.14
CA TYR A 200 -4.77 6.28 -5.53
C TYR A 200 -4.72 5.67 -6.93
N ALA A 201 -3.87 6.23 -7.78
CA ALA A 201 -3.50 5.63 -9.04
C ALA A 201 -2.09 5.03 -8.92
N VAL A 202 -1.98 3.72 -9.03
CA VAL A 202 -0.70 3.00 -8.92
C VAL A 202 -0.20 2.66 -10.32
N SER A 203 1.05 2.99 -10.58
CA SER A 203 1.73 2.58 -11.81
C SER A 203 3.12 2.04 -11.49
N VAL A 204 3.59 1.09 -12.29
CA VAL A 204 4.90 0.47 -12.16
C VAL A 204 5.71 0.62 -13.44
N SER A 205 7.03 0.77 -13.28
CA SER A 205 8.01 0.70 -14.35
C SER A 205 9.24 -0.07 -13.83
N PHE A 206 9.90 -0.80 -14.72
CA PHE A 206 11.09 -1.59 -14.39
C PHE A 206 12.23 -1.18 -15.32
N VAL A 207 13.29 -0.67 -14.73
CA VAL A 207 14.47 -0.18 -15.46
C VAL A 207 15.73 -0.86 -14.94
N GLU A 208 16.54 -1.35 -15.84
CA GLU A 208 17.89 -1.84 -15.56
C GLU A 208 18.92 -0.80 -15.97
N ILE A 209 19.90 -0.55 -15.11
CA ILE A 209 21.08 0.24 -15.46
C ILE A 209 22.22 -0.74 -15.69
N TYR A 210 22.63 -0.90 -16.94
CA TYR A 210 23.71 -1.78 -17.32
C TYR A 210 24.70 -1.06 -18.24
N ARG A 211 25.98 -1.05 -17.87
CA ARG A 211 27.06 -0.34 -18.57
C ARG A 211 26.70 1.12 -18.88
N GLU A 212 26.17 1.84 -17.87
CA GLU A 212 25.75 3.23 -17.93
C GLU A 212 24.57 3.53 -18.88
N MET A 213 23.94 2.48 -19.41
CA MET A 213 22.74 2.59 -20.23
C MET A 213 21.50 2.15 -19.47
N LEU A 214 20.40 2.87 -19.70
CA LEU A 214 19.09 2.55 -19.16
C LEU A 214 18.37 1.59 -20.13
N HIS A 215 17.84 0.50 -19.58
CA HIS A 215 17.06 -0.48 -20.32
C HIS A 215 15.68 -0.62 -19.67
N ASP A 216 14.63 -0.43 -20.48
CA ASP A 216 13.26 -0.73 -20.08
C ASP A 216 13.03 -2.25 -20.13
N LEU A 217 12.68 -2.84 -19.00
CA LEU A 217 12.46 -4.28 -18.87
C LEU A 217 11.04 -4.72 -19.24
N LEU A 218 10.12 -3.78 -19.45
CA LEU A 218 8.74 -4.04 -19.88
C LEU A 218 8.51 -3.85 -21.37
N LEU A 219 9.50 -3.36 -22.12
CA LEU A 219 9.39 -3.12 -23.54
C LEU A 219 9.33 -4.45 -24.30
N LYS A 220 8.21 -4.71 -24.99
CA LYS A 220 7.98 -5.95 -25.74
C LYS A 220 8.87 -6.10 -26.98
N ASP A 221 9.13 -4.99 -27.67
CA ASP A 221 9.93 -4.98 -28.89
C ASP A 221 11.36 -4.45 -28.62
N ARG A 222 12.30 -5.37 -28.52
CA ARG A 222 13.71 -5.05 -28.28
C ARG A 222 14.41 -4.40 -29.50
N GLY A 223 13.79 -4.40 -30.69
CA GLY A 223 14.35 -3.83 -31.92
C GLY A 223 14.25 -2.31 -32.02
N LYS A 224 13.31 -1.68 -31.29
CA LYS A 224 13.07 -0.23 -31.24
C LYS A 224 13.52 0.41 -29.94
N ARG A 225 14.71 0.09 -29.46
CA ARG A 225 15.22 0.68 -28.23
C ARG A 225 15.64 2.13 -28.50
N GLU A 226 14.78 3.08 -28.15
CA GLU A 226 15.20 4.46 -27.96
C GLU A 226 16.16 4.55 -26.77
N LYS A 227 17.17 5.40 -26.88
CA LYS A 227 18.09 5.67 -25.79
C LYS A 227 17.32 6.36 -24.65
N LEU A 228 17.17 5.67 -23.55
CA LEU A 228 16.55 6.25 -22.35
C LEU A 228 17.57 7.13 -21.62
N GLU A 229 17.12 8.30 -21.18
CA GLU A 229 17.91 9.25 -20.40
C GLU A 229 17.11 9.76 -19.22
N VAL A 230 17.77 10.08 -18.12
CA VAL A 230 17.14 10.76 -16.99
C VAL A 230 17.07 12.25 -17.31
N ARG A 231 15.89 12.83 -17.25
CA ARG A 231 15.63 14.26 -17.43
C ARG A 231 14.99 14.86 -16.18
N LEU A 232 15.07 16.16 -16.04
CA LEU A 232 14.36 16.89 -15.01
C LEU A 232 13.08 17.49 -15.62
N ASP A 233 11.98 17.46 -14.89
CA ASP A 233 10.76 18.17 -15.23
C ASP A 233 10.88 19.67 -14.91
N ALA A 234 9.81 20.46 -15.12
CA ALA A 234 9.81 21.89 -14.87
C ALA A 234 10.01 22.24 -13.38
N GLU A 235 9.63 21.33 -12.50
CA GLU A 235 9.77 21.44 -11.05
C GLU A 235 11.12 20.90 -10.53
N GLY A 236 11.99 20.42 -11.43
CA GLY A 236 13.31 19.85 -11.08
C GLY A 236 13.28 18.41 -10.60
N HIS A 237 12.19 17.68 -10.78
CA HIS A 237 12.10 16.27 -10.43
C HIS A 237 12.66 15.38 -11.54
N PRO A 238 13.49 14.37 -11.20
CA PRO A 238 14.05 13.47 -12.20
C PRO A 238 12.98 12.49 -12.71
N PHE A 239 12.89 12.33 -14.02
CA PHE A 239 12.04 11.35 -14.68
C PHE A 239 12.75 10.74 -15.90
N ILE A 240 12.24 9.61 -16.39
CA ILE A 240 12.72 8.96 -17.60
C ILE A 240 11.61 9.07 -18.65
N PRO A 241 11.78 9.91 -19.70
CA PRO A 241 10.83 9.96 -20.80
C PRO A 241 10.75 8.58 -21.51
N ASN A 242 9.60 8.28 -22.09
CA ASN A 242 9.35 7.10 -22.91
C ASN A 242 9.57 5.74 -22.21
N VAL A 243 9.79 5.72 -20.89
CA VAL A 243 9.79 4.45 -20.12
C VAL A 243 8.38 3.87 -20.05
N THR A 244 8.26 2.57 -20.24
CA THR A 244 6.97 1.89 -20.12
C THR A 244 6.48 1.97 -18.67
N LYS A 245 5.35 2.66 -18.47
CA LYS A 245 4.61 2.73 -17.19
C LYS A 245 3.28 2.04 -17.36
N LEU A 246 2.99 1.06 -16.51
CA LEU A 246 1.76 0.31 -16.56
C LEU A 246 0.96 0.57 -15.30
N GLY A 247 -0.31 1.01 -15.46
CA GLY A 247 -1.27 1.10 -14.37
C GLY A 247 -1.60 -0.29 -13.82
N VAL A 248 -1.69 -0.43 -12.51
CA VAL A 248 -1.94 -1.70 -11.83
C VAL A 248 -3.00 -1.55 -10.76
N ASN A 249 -3.88 -2.54 -10.64
CA ASN A 249 -4.99 -2.54 -9.71
C ASN A 249 -4.97 -3.73 -8.74
N SER A 250 -3.99 -4.61 -8.85
CA SER A 250 -3.87 -5.78 -7.97
C SER A 250 -2.41 -6.19 -7.77
N THR A 251 -2.14 -6.80 -6.62
CA THR A 251 -0.85 -7.41 -6.28
C THR A 251 -0.42 -8.42 -7.33
N GLN A 252 -1.36 -9.24 -7.83
CA GLN A 252 -1.07 -10.26 -8.85
C GLN A 252 -0.56 -9.67 -10.16
N GLN A 253 -1.11 -8.54 -10.62
CA GLN A 253 -0.63 -7.85 -11.82
C GLN A 253 0.83 -7.40 -11.64
N ILE A 254 1.16 -6.85 -10.47
CA ILE A 254 2.52 -6.40 -10.18
C ILE A 254 3.49 -7.59 -10.17
N HIS A 255 3.14 -8.71 -9.54
CA HIS A 255 3.96 -9.93 -9.55
C HIS A 255 4.19 -10.47 -10.96
N THR A 256 3.16 -10.46 -11.80
CA THR A 256 3.28 -10.86 -13.21
C THR A 256 4.29 -9.97 -13.96
N LEU A 257 4.20 -8.64 -13.78
CA LEU A 257 5.11 -7.69 -14.40
C LEU A 257 6.55 -7.83 -13.86
N MET A 258 6.73 -8.12 -12.57
CA MET A 258 8.04 -8.43 -11.99
C MET A 258 8.66 -9.69 -12.61
N THR A 259 7.86 -10.71 -12.85
CA THR A 259 8.33 -11.95 -13.50
C THR A 259 8.78 -11.67 -14.93
N ILE A 260 8.00 -10.91 -15.70
CA ILE A 260 8.38 -10.47 -17.05
C ILE A 260 9.68 -9.67 -17.02
N ALA A 261 9.77 -8.66 -16.15
CA ALA A 261 10.96 -7.84 -16.01
C ALA A 261 12.18 -8.67 -15.61
N SER A 262 12.02 -9.65 -14.72
CA SER A 262 13.11 -10.56 -14.32
C SER A 262 13.61 -11.42 -15.48
N SER A 263 12.73 -11.92 -16.34
CA SER A 263 13.11 -12.69 -17.52
C SER A 263 13.78 -11.86 -18.61
N CYS A 264 13.55 -10.54 -18.61
CA CYS A 264 14.12 -9.59 -19.56
C CYS A 264 15.49 -9.05 -19.17
N ARG A 265 15.96 -9.32 -17.95
CA ARG A 265 17.29 -8.92 -17.50
C ARG A 265 18.38 -9.51 -18.37
N ALA A 266 19.39 -8.72 -18.70
CA ALA A 266 20.57 -9.24 -19.35
C ALA A 266 21.27 -10.27 -18.44
N VAL A 267 21.37 -11.50 -18.89
CA VAL A 267 22.16 -12.56 -18.28
C VAL A 267 23.64 -12.30 -18.60
N GLY A 268 24.16 -11.24 -18.06
CA GLY A 268 25.55 -10.84 -18.17
C GLY A 268 26.04 -10.48 -16.79
N VAL A 269 27.01 -11.24 -16.35
CA VAL A 269 27.78 -11.08 -15.12
C VAL A 269 27.62 -9.69 -14.47
N ARG A 270 26.85 -9.64 -13.37
CA ARG A 270 27.06 -8.80 -12.19
C ARG A 270 26.70 -7.32 -12.27
N THR A 271 25.65 -7.01 -11.71
CA THR A 271 25.17 -5.84 -10.96
C THR A 271 23.83 -5.36 -11.46
N VAL A 272 22.79 -5.81 -10.80
CA VAL A 272 21.44 -5.36 -11.11
C VAL A 272 20.96 -4.47 -9.98
N ARG A 273 20.66 -3.24 -10.30
CA ARG A 273 20.01 -2.30 -9.40
C ARG A 273 18.55 -2.14 -9.83
N TRP A 274 17.64 -2.34 -8.92
CA TRP A 274 16.23 -2.03 -9.11
C TRP A 274 15.98 -0.59 -8.68
N VAL A 275 15.36 0.19 -9.54
CA VAL A 275 14.80 1.50 -9.19
C VAL A 275 13.30 1.35 -9.28
N HIS A 276 12.62 1.29 -8.14
CA HIS A 276 11.17 1.35 -8.06
C HIS A 276 10.77 2.80 -7.83
N ARG A 277 9.93 3.32 -8.66
CA ARG A 277 9.31 4.62 -8.44
C ARG A 277 7.80 4.45 -8.54
N SER A 278 7.11 4.58 -7.42
CA SER A 278 5.69 4.84 -7.38
C SER A 278 5.49 6.35 -7.37
N ARG A 279 4.70 6.90 -8.27
CA ARG A 279 4.24 8.27 -8.21
C ARG A 279 2.80 8.25 -7.72
N GLN A 280 2.56 9.01 -6.67
CA GLN A 280 1.22 9.41 -6.28
C GLN A 280 0.88 10.67 -7.10
N THR A 281 -0.25 10.70 -7.74
CA THR A 281 -0.89 11.92 -8.26
C THR A 281 -1.93 12.36 -7.26
#